data_d269f58c11a1648a17b0a1d0ed787aae
#
_entry.id   d269f58c11a1648a17b0a1d0ed787aae
#
_cell.length_a   1.000
_cell.length_b   1.000
_cell.length_c   1.000
_cell.angle_alpha   90.00
_cell.angle_beta   90.00
_cell.angle_gamma   90.00
#
_symmetry.space_group_name_H-M   'P 1'
#
loop_
_entity.id
_entity.type
_entity.pdbx_description
1 polymer ?
#
loop_
_entity_poly.entity_id
_entity_poly.type
_entity_poly.pdbx_seq_one_letter_code
_entity_poly.pdbx_strand_id
1 'polypeptide(L)'
;MKNSKNFSVRKIALGASSTLLATLIAANGMGLANAAETHHHSEHQQTISPNSQKLAKKAQSKMAINNNNYMDQNFDLRKRCFALVGAAEDTHLNYHDNYGSFSGDIGDPRGITAGITGFTTETGDMKPMLDYYHQISPGNPLDQDRDHLKHVSESDLKAHWKDAYDNDTDNFIKAQNHQVKSDDMDVAVKYAKKDHLSQLGQYIYFDALVKHGPGKSNSNNPEDWSFGDLRSRAKAKAKTPAQGGDESTYLNNFVGQRYDSIGKENADNPDMDSDGTFDRLKFQQEELAKEDWDLKLPLDFHMNGKHFILTQDMINGFSDKDLASLN
;
A
#
# COMPACT_ATOMS: atom_id res chain seq x y z
N MET A 1 -30.06 8.11 -22.10
CA MET A 1 -28.60 8.34 -21.99
C MET A 1 -28.29 8.45 -20.51
N LYS A 2 -27.86 7.35 -19.88
CA LYS A 2 -27.44 7.32 -18.48
C LYS A 2 -25.92 7.41 -18.45
N ASN A 3 -25.40 8.46 -17.81
CA ASN A 3 -23.97 8.61 -17.57
C ASN A 3 -23.52 7.50 -16.60
N SER A 4 -22.65 6.63 -17.05
CA SER A 4 -21.92 5.71 -16.19
C SER A 4 -20.87 6.51 -15.40
N LYS A 5 -21.07 6.65 -14.11
CA LYS A 5 -20.05 7.14 -13.19
C LYS A 5 -19.20 5.93 -12.76
N ASN A 6 -17.92 6.00 -12.99
CA ASN A 6 -16.95 5.02 -12.50
C ASN A 6 -16.69 5.28 -11.02
N PHE A 7 -16.99 4.31 -10.18
CA PHE A 7 -16.71 4.37 -8.74
C PHE A 7 -15.70 3.28 -8.37
N SER A 8 -14.66 3.68 -7.66
CA SER A 8 -13.65 2.78 -7.09
C SER A 8 -13.82 2.74 -5.56
N VAL A 9 -14.36 1.64 -5.03
CA VAL A 9 -14.63 1.57 -3.61
C VAL A 9 -14.49 0.17 -3.04
N ARG A 10 -13.65 0.01 -2.01
CA ARG A 10 -13.66 -1.15 -1.11
C ARG A 10 -14.38 -0.80 0.19
N LYS A 11 -15.46 -1.51 0.52
CA LYS A 11 -16.21 -1.33 1.78
C LYS A 11 -15.49 -1.97 2.95
N ILE A 12 -15.45 -1.25 4.07
CA ILE A 12 -15.11 -1.77 5.39
C ILE A 12 -16.31 -1.58 6.29
N ALA A 13 -16.66 -2.62 7.02
CA ALA A 13 -17.85 -2.68 7.86
C ALA A 13 -17.70 -1.85 9.15
N LEU A 14 -18.79 -1.22 9.51
CA LEU A 14 -19.11 -0.33 10.61
C LEU A 14 -18.48 -0.60 11.99
N GLY A 15 -18.03 0.49 12.62
CA GLY A 15 -17.95 0.64 14.07
C GLY A 15 -17.82 2.12 14.44
N ALA A 16 -18.74 2.61 15.21
CA ALA A 16 -19.05 4.02 15.44
C ALA A 16 -18.13 4.75 16.42
N SER A 17 -18.04 6.06 16.22
CA SER A 17 -17.95 7.17 17.21
C SER A 17 -16.62 7.88 17.43
N SER A 18 -16.60 9.06 17.01
CA SER A 18 -16.47 10.41 17.57
C SER A 18 -15.11 11.13 17.63
N THR A 19 -15.10 12.21 16.88
CA THR A 19 -14.73 13.62 17.17
C THR A 19 -13.28 14.02 17.52
N LEU A 20 -12.85 15.02 16.77
CA LEU A 20 -11.85 16.07 17.02
C LEU A 20 -10.35 15.67 16.94
N LEU A 21 -9.69 16.12 15.88
CA LEU A 21 -8.70 17.20 15.97
C LEU A 21 -8.19 17.61 14.59
N ALA A 22 -8.90 18.50 13.97
CA ALA A 22 -8.34 19.35 12.91
C ALA A 22 -7.70 20.56 13.60
N THR A 23 -6.40 20.58 13.76
CA THR A 23 -5.57 21.79 13.90
C THR A 23 -4.12 21.36 14.14
N LEU A 24 -3.28 21.48 13.17
CA LEU A 24 -1.89 21.94 13.21
C LEU A 24 -1.15 21.71 11.89
N ILE A 25 -1.56 22.36 10.83
CA ILE A 25 -0.66 22.65 9.70
C ILE A 25 -0.98 24.07 9.24
N ALA A 26 -0.51 25.05 9.99
CA ALA A 26 -0.36 26.41 9.52
C ALA A 26 0.57 27.17 10.47
N ALA A 27 1.85 27.06 10.26
CA ALA A 27 2.81 28.07 10.66
C ALA A 27 4.20 27.72 10.12
N ASN A 28 4.49 28.19 8.93
CA ASN A 28 5.79 28.78 8.59
C ASN A 28 5.79 29.19 7.12
N GLY A 29 5.27 30.37 6.91
CA GLY A 29 5.33 31.06 5.62
C GLY A 29 4.85 32.48 5.75
N MET A 30 5.66 33.35 6.35
CA MET A 30 5.57 34.79 6.11
C MET A 30 6.87 35.46 6.47
N GLY A 31 7.45 36.10 5.50
CA GLY A 31 8.60 36.97 5.66
C GLY A 31 8.96 37.63 4.34
N LEU A 32 8.06 38.44 3.82
CA LEU A 32 8.38 39.40 2.78
C LEU A 32 8.87 40.68 3.43
N ALA A 33 10.06 41.12 3.10
CA ALA A 33 10.40 42.53 3.12
C ALA A 33 11.47 42.79 2.07
N ASN A 34 11.12 43.60 1.07
CA ASN A 34 12.00 44.23 0.13
C ASN A 34 12.98 45.18 0.81
N ALA A 35 14.25 45.08 0.47
CA ALA A 35 15.15 46.24 0.42
C ALA A 35 16.19 45.93 -0.67
N ALA A 36 16.16 46.71 -1.71
CA ALA A 36 17.20 46.79 -2.71
C ALA A 36 18.37 47.56 -2.11
N GLU A 37 19.57 47.01 -2.17
CA GLU A 37 20.81 47.77 -2.31
C GLU A 37 21.91 46.88 -2.87
N THR A 38 22.60 47.47 -3.82
CA THR A 38 23.74 46.99 -4.61
C THR A 38 24.98 46.80 -3.76
N HIS A 39 25.74 45.72 -3.96
CA HIS A 39 27.18 45.71 -4.29
C HIS A 39 27.91 44.40 -3.93
N HIS A 40 28.74 44.00 -4.85
CA HIS A 40 29.94 43.14 -4.77
C HIS A 40 29.77 41.62 -4.72
N HIS A 41 30.17 41.02 -5.85
CA HIS A 41 30.66 39.65 -5.96
C HIS A 41 31.66 39.33 -4.86
N SER A 42 31.37 38.34 -4.04
CA SER A 42 32.34 37.43 -3.49
C SER A 42 31.73 36.03 -3.49
N GLU A 43 32.33 35.13 -4.29
CA GLU A 43 32.06 33.70 -4.27
C GLU A 43 32.37 33.15 -2.87
N HIS A 44 31.37 33.03 -2.02
CA HIS A 44 31.49 32.21 -0.83
C HIS A 44 31.18 30.78 -1.25
N GLN A 45 32.23 30.02 -1.59
CA GLN A 45 32.19 28.57 -1.46
C GLN A 45 31.83 28.25 0.02
N GLN A 46 30.55 27.87 0.22
CA GLN A 46 30.14 27.26 1.49
C GLN A 46 30.92 25.95 1.64
N THR A 47 32.01 25.98 2.34
CA THR A 47 32.71 24.79 2.83
C THR A 47 31.78 24.10 3.82
N ILE A 48 31.13 23.02 3.37
CA ILE A 48 30.32 22.13 4.22
C ILE A 48 31.23 21.67 5.36
N SER A 49 30.85 21.92 6.61
CA SER A 49 31.67 21.61 7.76
C SER A 49 32.05 20.11 7.79
N PRO A 50 33.22 19.74 8.29
CA PRO A 50 33.64 18.33 8.39
C PRO A 50 32.66 17.45 9.17
N ASN A 51 31.87 18.03 10.09
CA ASN A 51 30.80 17.35 10.81
C ASN A 51 29.60 17.05 9.94
N SER A 52 29.20 17.96 9.04
CA SER A 52 28.10 17.75 8.09
C SER A 52 28.48 16.69 7.07
N GLN A 53 29.74 16.67 6.62
CA GLN A 53 30.24 15.61 5.72
C GLN A 53 30.34 14.24 6.44
N LYS A 54 30.67 14.23 7.74
CA LYS A 54 30.71 13.01 8.55
C LYS A 54 29.31 12.46 8.86
N LEU A 55 28.35 13.35 9.07
CA LEU A 55 26.92 13.01 9.21
C LEU A 55 26.32 12.50 7.89
N ALA A 56 26.61 13.15 6.78
CA ALA A 56 26.19 12.70 5.45
C ALA A 56 26.83 11.35 5.06
N LYS A 57 28.12 11.15 5.36
CA LYS A 57 28.81 9.85 5.17
C LYS A 57 28.28 8.78 6.13
N LYS A 58 27.90 9.13 7.36
CA LYS A 58 27.30 8.20 8.32
C LYS A 58 25.85 7.85 7.95
N ALA A 59 25.11 8.78 7.36
CA ALA A 59 23.80 8.51 6.75
C ALA A 59 23.96 7.64 5.50
N GLN A 60 24.91 7.95 4.61
CA GLN A 60 25.21 7.12 3.43
C GLN A 60 25.78 5.74 3.78
N SER A 61 26.54 5.58 4.88
CA SER A 61 27.07 4.27 5.31
C SER A 61 26.00 3.42 6.02
N LYS A 62 24.94 4.00 6.58
CA LYS A 62 23.74 3.27 7.01
C LYS A 62 22.89 2.81 5.84
N MET A 63 23.01 3.43 4.68
CA MET A 63 22.39 3.05 3.41
C MET A 63 23.27 2.15 2.54
N ALA A 64 24.29 1.50 3.07
CA ALA A 64 24.89 0.35 2.39
C ALA A 64 23.75 -0.65 2.20
N ILE A 65 23.24 -0.72 0.98
CA ILE A 65 22.15 -1.58 0.52
C ILE A 65 22.53 -3.01 0.92
N ASN A 66 22.11 -3.42 2.12
CA ASN A 66 22.14 -4.80 2.50
C ASN A 66 21.00 -5.43 1.68
N ASN A 67 21.30 -6.31 0.73
CA ASN A 67 20.30 -6.97 -0.10
C ASN A 67 19.20 -7.68 0.73
N ASN A 68 19.45 -7.96 2.01
CA ASN A 68 18.48 -8.52 2.95
C ASN A 68 17.43 -7.52 3.48
N ASN A 69 17.44 -6.26 3.05
CA ASN A 69 16.48 -5.26 3.52
C ASN A 69 15.21 -5.14 2.67
N TYR A 70 15.05 -5.97 1.63
CA TYR A 70 13.90 -5.91 0.74
C TYR A 70 13.00 -7.14 0.88
N MET A 71 11.67 -6.95 0.73
CA MET A 71 10.67 -8.01 0.91
C MET A 71 10.93 -9.26 0.06
N ASP A 72 11.57 -9.13 -1.10
CA ASP A 72 11.94 -10.24 -1.96
C ASP A 72 13.04 -11.13 -1.36
N GLN A 73 13.82 -10.62 -0.40
CA GLN A 73 14.92 -11.33 0.26
C GLN A 73 14.76 -11.43 1.78
N ASN A 74 13.94 -10.59 2.39
CA ASN A 74 13.70 -10.56 3.83
C ASN A 74 12.31 -11.10 4.15
N PHE A 75 12.27 -12.33 4.61
CA PHE A 75 11.01 -13.04 4.88
C PHE A 75 10.23 -12.43 6.06
N ASP A 76 10.92 -12.00 7.11
CA ASP A 76 10.30 -11.32 8.26
C ASP A 76 9.68 -9.98 7.87
N LEU A 77 10.34 -9.21 7.02
CA LEU A 77 9.79 -7.98 6.47
C LEU A 77 8.55 -8.26 5.63
N ARG A 78 8.60 -9.30 4.79
CA ARG A 78 7.45 -9.74 3.99
C ARG A 78 6.26 -10.06 4.87
N LYS A 79 6.42 -10.87 5.93
CA LYS A 79 5.37 -11.19 6.90
C LYS A 79 4.79 -9.95 7.55
N ARG A 80 5.64 -9.00 8.00
CA ARG A 80 5.19 -7.74 8.58
C ARG A 80 4.35 -6.91 7.59
N CYS A 81 4.83 -6.76 6.36
CA CYS A 81 4.10 -6.02 5.33
C CYS A 81 2.74 -6.65 4.99
N PHE A 82 2.68 -7.98 4.87
CA PHE A 82 1.43 -8.69 4.61
C PHE A 82 0.46 -8.59 5.79
N ALA A 83 0.95 -8.68 7.03
CA ALA A 83 0.12 -8.49 8.23
C ALA A 83 -0.47 -7.07 8.31
N LEU A 84 0.34 -6.05 8.02
CA LEU A 84 -0.10 -4.65 8.02
C LEU A 84 -1.13 -4.36 6.91
N VAL A 85 -0.90 -4.90 5.71
CA VAL A 85 -1.87 -4.79 4.59
C VAL A 85 -3.13 -5.58 4.91
N GLY A 86 -3.04 -6.78 5.47
CA GLY A 86 -4.20 -7.56 5.92
C GLY A 86 -5.04 -6.82 6.96
N ALA A 87 -4.39 -6.13 7.91
CA ALA A 87 -5.11 -5.27 8.86
C ALA A 87 -5.84 -4.13 8.15
N ALA A 88 -5.27 -3.57 7.07
CA ALA A 88 -5.85 -2.45 6.32
C ALA A 88 -6.98 -2.89 5.36
N GLU A 89 -6.91 -4.09 4.80
CA GLU A 89 -7.93 -4.60 3.85
C GLU A 89 -9.04 -5.36 4.58
N ASP A 90 -8.68 -6.31 5.46
CA ASP A 90 -9.62 -7.25 6.07
C ASP A 90 -9.76 -7.12 7.60
N THR A 91 -9.03 -6.18 8.21
CA THR A 91 -9.04 -6.00 9.68
C THR A 91 -8.50 -7.22 10.43
N HIS A 92 -7.57 -7.96 9.82
CA HIS A 92 -6.90 -9.14 10.36
C HIS A 92 -5.39 -9.07 10.17
N LEU A 93 -4.63 -9.41 11.24
CA LEU A 93 -3.16 -9.51 11.16
C LEU A 93 -2.70 -10.82 10.53
N ASN A 94 -3.48 -11.90 10.72
CA ASN A 94 -3.15 -13.19 10.13
C ASN A 94 -3.57 -13.23 8.67
N TYR A 95 -2.62 -13.01 7.78
CA TYR A 95 -2.87 -12.99 6.34
C TYR A 95 -3.33 -14.34 5.77
N HIS A 96 -3.15 -15.47 6.49
CA HIS A 96 -3.69 -16.76 6.07
C HIS A 96 -5.20 -16.70 5.83
N ASP A 97 -5.93 -16.10 6.77
CA ASP A 97 -7.39 -16.03 6.71
C ASP A 97 -7.87 -15.15 5.54
N ASN A 98 -7.05 -14.16 5.13
CA ASN A 98 -7.39 -13.22 4.06
C ASN A 98 -7.41 -13.86 2.66
N TYR A 99 -6.73 -14.99 2.45
CA TYR A 99 -6.86 -15.72 1.17
C TYR A 99 -8.26 -16.28 0.93
N GLY A 100 -8.98 -16.61 2.01
CA GLY A 100 -10.38 -17.04 1.95
C GLY A 100 -11.39 -15.89 1.98
N SER A 101 -10.94 -14.63 2.10
CA SER A 101 -11.82 -13.46 2.20
C SER A 101 -12.75 -13.34 0.98
N PHE A 102 -14.01 -12.96 1.22
CA PHE A 102 -15.03 -12.79 0.20
C PHE A 102 -15.96 -11.65 0.58
N SER A 103 -15.74 -10.47 0.01
CA SER A 103 -16.54 -9.27 0.29
C SER A 103 -17.85 -9.22 -0.53
N GLY A 104 -17.92 -9.98 -1.62
CA GLY A 104 -19.06 -9.99 -2.51
C GLY A 104 -19.17 -8.77 -3.42
N ASP A 105 -20.35 -8.58 -4.01
CA ASP A 105 -20.69 -7.38 -4.80
C ASP A 105 -21.10 -6.25 -3.83
N ILE A 106 -20.22 -5.27 -3.71
CA ILE A 106 -20.45 -4.11 -2.84
C ILE A 106 -21.17 -2.96 -3.54
N GLY A 107 -21.69 -3.20 -4.75
CA GLY A 107 -22.49 -2.23 -5.52
C GLY A 107 -21.65 -1.19 -6.26
N ASP A 108 -20.37 -1.46 -6.49
CA ASP A 108 -19.50 -0.64 -7.34
C ASP A 108 -19.21 -1.30 -8.70
N PRO A 109 -18.65 -0.58 -9.69
CA PRO A 109 -18.40 -1.10 -11.04
C PRO A 109 -17.38 -2.23 -11.12
N ARG A 110 -16.68 -2.57 -10.04
CA ARG A 110 -15.67 -3.63 -10.02
C ARG A 110 -16.24 -5.03 -9.87
N GLY A 111 -17.54 -5.12 -9.54
CA GLY A 111 -18.24 -6.38 -9.33
C GLY A 111 -17.86 -7.07 -8.03
N ILE A 112 -17.83 -8.41 -8.05
CA ILE A 112 -17.55 -9.22 -6.86
C ILE A 112 -16.07 -9.11 -6.49
N THR A 113 -15.81 -8.90 -5.19
CA THR A 113 -14.46 -8.75 -4.63
C THR A 113 -14.14 -9.92 -3.68
N ALA A 114 -12.96 -10.55 -3.85
CA ALA A 114 -12.52 -11.66 -3.02
C ALA A 114 -10.97 -11.77 -2.95
N GLY A 115 -10.47 -12.47 -1.95
CA GLY A 115 -9.05 -12.81 -1.76
C GLY A 115 -8.21 -11.75 -1.07
N ILE A 116 -6.94 -12.08 -0.86
CA ILE A 116 -5.99 -11.38 0.01
C ILE A 116 -5.77 -9.89 -0.29
N THR A 117 -5.88 -9.49 -1.55
CA THR A 117 -5.77 -8.08 -1.98
C THR A 117 -7.07 -7.57 -2.59
N GLY A 118 -8.15 -8.38 -2.54
CA GLY A 118 -9.46 -8.06 -3.08
C GLY A 118 -9.48 -8.05 -4.60
N PHE A 119 -9.19 -9.19 -5.21
CA PHE A 119 -9.38 -9.40 -6.65
C PHE A 119 -10.84 -9.17 -7.05
N THR A 120 -11.06 -8.62 -8.23
CA THR A 120 -12.39 -8.22 -8.67
C THR A 120 -12.77 -8.82 -10.03
N THR A 121 -14.05 -9.12 -10.22
CA THR A 121 -14.55 -9.78 -11.44
C THR A 121 -14.55 -8.87 -12.66
N GLU A 122 -14.63 -7.53 -12.50
CA GLU A 122 -14.81 -6.58 -13.60
C GLU A 122 -13.53 -5.79 -13.95
N THR A 123 -12.56 -5.64 -13.04
CA THR A 123 -11.32 -4.88 -13.30
C THR A 123 -10.26 -5.68 -14.04
N GLY A 124 -10.44 -7.01 -14.11
CA GLY A 124 -9.57 -7.89 -14.89
C GLY A 124 -8.38 -8.49 -14.13
N ASP A 125 -8.27 -8.31 -12.83
CA ASP A 125 -7.21 -8.88 -11.98
C ASP A 125 -7.53 -10.31 -11.47
N MET A 126 -8.82 -10.63 -11.24
CA MET A 126 -9.24 -11.98 -10.87
C MET A 126 -8.98 -13.01 -11.99
N LYS A 127 -9.22 -12.62 -13.24
CA LYS A 127 -9.06 -13.57 -14.38
C LYS A 127 -7.64 -14.13 -14.53
N PRO A 128 -6.55 -13.32 -14.55
CA PRO A 128 -5.19 -13.86 -14.61
C PRO A 128 -4.84 -14.75 -13.41
N MET A 129 -5.33 -14.42 -12.22
CA MET A 129 -5.15 -15.24 -11.02
C MET A 129 -5.79 -16.61 -11.21
N LEU A 130 -7.04 -16.68 -11.73
CA LEU A 130 -7.73 -17.94 -12.02
C LEU A 130 -7.10 -18.70 -13.18
N ASP A 131 -6.56 -18.02 -14.21
CA ASP A 131 -5.83 -18.65 -15.30
C ASP A 131 -4.58 -19.36 -14.78
N TYR A 132 -3.84 -18.73 -13.87
CA TYR A 132 -2.70 -19.37 -13.24
C TYR A 132 -3.12 -20.49 -12.28
N TYR A 133 -4.24 -20.35 -11.56
CA TYR A 133 -4.79 -21.40 -10.72
C TYR A 133 -5.13 -22.64 -11.54
N HIS A 134 -5.80 -22.47 -12.69
CA HIS A 134 -6.04 -23.57 -13.64
C HIS A 134 -4.75 -24.24 -14.11
N GLN A 135 -3.72 -23.44 -14.41
CA GLN A 135 -2.43 -23.98 -14.88
C GLN A 135 -1.77 -24.92 -13.87
N ILE A 136 -1.84 -24.57 -12.57
CA ILE A 136 -1.16 -25.34 -11.50
C ILE A 136 -2.06 -26.41 -10.85
N SER A 137 -3.39 -26.27 -10.98
CA SER A 137 -4.41 -27.19 -10.44
C SER A 137 -5.59 -27.32 -11.41
N PRO A 138 -5.42 -28.03 -12.56
CA PRO A 138 -6.52 -28.25 -13.50
C PRO A 138 -7.68 -29.00 -12.85
N GLY A 139 -8.91 -28.55 -13.06
CA GLY A 139 -10.11 -29.10 -12.45
C GLY A 139 -10.38 -28.57 -11.04
N ASN A 140 -9.73 -27.48 -10.66
CA ASN A 140 -9.97 -26.80 -9.37
C ASN A 140 -11.42 -26.25 -9.28
N PRO A 141 -11.93 -25.96 -8.07
CA PRO A 141 -13.30 -25.52 -7.89
C PRO A 141 -13.73 -24.29 -8.68
N LEU A 142 -12.80 -23.37 -9.00
CA LEU A 142 -13.06 -22.11 -9.70
C LEU A 142 -12.89 -22.20 -11.22
N ASP A 143 -12.52 -23.36 -11.79
CA ASP A 143 -12.35 -23.53 -13.24
C ASP A 143 -13.63 -23.24 -14.02
N GLN A 144 -14.77 -23.55 -13.43
CA GLN A 144 -16.06 -23.29 -14.05
C GLN A 144 -16.44 -21.81 -14.13
N ASP A 145 -15.88 -20.95 -13.25
CA ASP A 145 -16.19 -19.53 -13.19
C ASP A 145 -15.22 -18.69 -14.02
N ARG A 146 -14.02 -19.20 -14.23
CA ARG A 146 -12.86 -18.49 -14.82
C ARG A 146 -13.18 -17.75 -16.12
N ASP A 147 -13.98 -18.35 -17.01
CA ASP A 147 -14.30 -17.78 -18.33
C ASP A 147 -15.65 -17.03 -18.32
N HIS A 148 -16.34 -16.98 -17.18
CA HIS A 148 -17.68 -16.42 -17.03
C HIS A 148 -17.80 -15.40 -15.86
N LEU A 149 -16.72 -14.83 -15.40
CA LEU A 149 -16.66 -13.95 -14.21
C LEU A 149 -17.71 -12.83 -14.21
N LYS A 150 -18.04 -12.29 -15.38
CA LYS A 150 -19.07 -11.24 -15.51
C LYS A 150 -20.51 -11.74 -15.36
N HIS A 151 -20.71 -13.04 -15.36
CA HIS A 151 -22.04 -13.67 -15.36
C HIS A 151 -22.22 -14.69 -14.22
N VAL A 152 -21.16 -14.95 -13.45
CA VAL A 152 -21.24 -15.84 -12.30
C VAL A 152 -22.10 -15.20 -11.20
N SER A 153 -22.97 -15.99 -10.57
CA SER A 153 -23.70 -15.49 -9.41
C SER A 153 -22.75 -15.33 -8.21
N GLU A 154 -22.99 -14.34 -7.36
CA GLU A 154 -22.21 -14.14 -6.14
C GLU A 154 -22.22 -15.39 -5.24
N SER A 155 -23.40 -16.04 -5.13
CA SER A 155 -23.54 -17.26 -4.32
C SER A 155 -22.69 -18.41 -4.83
N ASP A 156 -22.63 -18.60 -6.15
CA ASP A 156 -21.86 -19.69 -6.76
C ASP A 156 -20.35 -19.41 -6.62
N LEU A 157 -19.92 -18.19 -7.01
CA LEU A 157 -18.51 -17.80 -6.86
C LEU A 157 -18.05 -17.93 -5.41
N LYS A 158 -18.88 -17.52 -4.44
CA LYS A 158 -18.59 -17.66 -3.01
C LYS A 158 -18.43 -19.11 -2.58
N ALA A 159 -19.30 -19.99 -3.07
CA ALA A 159 -19.24 -21.42 -2.76
C ALA A 159 -17.96 -22.06 -3.33
N HIS A 160 -17.63 -21.76 -4.59
CA HIS A 160 -16.42 -22.27 -5.24
C HIS A 160 -15.12 -21.68 -4.66
N TRP A 161 -15.14 -20.39 -4.27
CA TRP A 161 -14.05 -19.73 -3.57
C TRP A 161 -13.74 -20.40 -2.23
N LYS A 162 -14.82 -20.67 -1.47
CA LYS A 162 -14.70 -21.38 -0.19
C LYS A 162 -14.20 -22.80 -0.40
N ASP A 163 -14.68 -23.51 -1.41
CA ASP A 163 -14.24 -24.87 -1.72
C ASP A 163 -12.76 -24.91 -2.11
N ALA A 164 -12.30 -23.95 -2.91
CA ALA A 164 -10.88 -23.79 -3.26
C ALA A 164 -10.02 -23.52 -2.01
N TYR A 165 -10.48 -22.65 -1.11
CA TYR A 165 -9.76 -22.35 0.13
C TYR A 165 -9.71 -23.55 1.08
N ASP A 166 -10.81 -24.29 1.22
CA ASP A 166 -10.91 -25.41 2.17
C ASP A 166 -10.21 -26.68 1.67
N ASN A 167 -10.27 -26.96 0.35
CA ASN A 167 -9.92 -28.28 -0.20
C ASN A 167 -8.70 -28.27 -1.16
N ASP A 168 -8.27 -27.11 -1.65
CA ASP A 168 -7.05 -26.93 -2.47
C ASP A 168 -6.23 -25.73 -2.00
N THR A 169 -6.15 -25.52 -0.69
CA THR A 169 -5.57 -24.35 -0.03
C THR A 169 -4.21 -23.96 -0.60
N ASP A 170 -3.31 -24.93 -0.74
CA ASP A 170 -1.92 -24.67 -1.17
C ASP A 170 -1.81 -24.09 -2.58
N ASN A 171 -2.54 -24.67 -3.54
CA ASN A 171 -2.53 -24.17 -4.91
C ASN A 171 -3.32 -22.88 -5.03
N PHE A 172 -4.40 -22.75 -4.28
CA PHE A 172 -5.19 -21.52 -4.24
C PHE A 172 -4.40 -20.33 -3.70
N ILE A 173 -3.64 -20.52 -2.60
CA ILE A 173 -2.71 -19.50 -2.07
C ILE A 173 -1.62 -19.16 -3.09
N LYS A 174 -1.03 -20.18 -3.75
CA LYS A 174 -0.02 -19.95 -4.79
C LYS A 174 -0.56 -19.13 -5.95
N ALA A 175 -1.80 -19.37 -6.35
CA ALA A 175 -2.44 -18.63 -7.45
C ALA A 175 -2.63 -17.15 -7.08
N GLN A 176 -3.16 -16.88 -5.90
CA GLN A 176 -3.30 -15.51 -5.43
C GLN A 176 -1.95 -14.81 -5.27
N ASN A 177 -0.95 -15.48 -4.70
CA ASN A 177 0.41 -14.95 -4.57
C ASN A 177 1.07 -14.67 -5.92
N HIS A 178 0.82 -15.47 -6.95
CA HIS A 178 1.34 -15.20 -8.29
C HIS A 178 0.91 -13.82 -8.78
N GLN A 179 -0.36 -13.47 -8.60
CA GLN A 179 -0.89 -12.17 -9.00
C GLN A 179 -0.38 -11.04 -8.08
N VAL A 180 -0.43 -11.22 -6.76
CA VAL A 180 0.10 -10.25 -5.78
C VAL A 180 1.59 -9.97 -6.01
N LYS A 181 2.37 -11.01 -6.37
CA LYS A 181 3.79 -10.83 -6.68
C LYS A 181 3.99 -9.92 -7.87
N SER A 182 3.28 -10.16 -8.98
CA SER A 182 3.46 -9.42 -10.22
C SER A 182 2.95 -7.98 -10.13
N ASP A 183 1.80 -7.76 -9.49
CA ASP A 183 1.13 -6.47 -9.51
C ASP A 183 1.55 -5.57 -8.36
N ASP A 184 1.87 -6.16 -7.20
CA ASP A 184 2.10 -5.40 -5.98
C ASP A 184 3.55 -5.55 -5.46
N MET A 185 3.97 -6.77 -5.05
CA MET A 185 5.22 -6.95 -4.32
C MET A 185 6.47 -6.63 -5.15
N ASP A 186 6.59 -7.19 -6.36
CA ASP A 186 7.76 -6.98 -7.21
C ASP A 186 7.82 -5.53 -7.69
N VAL A 187 6.67 -4.89 -7.90
CA VAL A 187 6.57 -3.46 -8.26
C VAL A 187 7.02 -2.59 -7.08
N ALA A 188 6.54 -2.87 -5.85
CA ALA A 188 6.96 -2.18 -4.64
C ALA A 188 8.47 -2.27 -4.43
N VAL A 189 9.02 -3.48 -4.48
CA VAL A 189 10.46 -3.75 -4.31
C VAL A 189 11.29 -3.07 -5.39
N LYS A 190 10.88 -3.19 -6.66
CA LYS A 190 11.55 -2.54 -7.80
C LYS A 190 11.68 -1.02 -7.60
N TYR A 191 10.59 -0.37 -7.21
CA TYR A 191 10.61 1.08 -7.05
C TYR A 191 11.23 1.51 -5.73
N ALA A 192 11.12 0.73 -4.65
CA ALA A 192 11.84 0.98 -3.41
C ALA A 192 13.36 0.91 -3.61
N LYS A 193 13.86 -0.11 -4.33
CA LYS A 193 15.27 -0.20 -4.73
C LYS A 193 15.70 0.99 -5.58
N LYS A 194 14.89 1.38 -6.58
CA LYS A 194 15.17 2.51 -7.45
C LYS A 194 15.22 3.85 -6.72
N ASP A 195 14.41 4.03 -5.70
CA ASP A 195 14.30 5.27 -4.93
C ASP A 195 15.18 5.25 -3.68
N HIS A 196 15.85 4.14 -3.35
CA HIS A 196 16.67 3.87 -2.18
C HIS A 196 15.88 4.03 -0.87
N LEU A 197 14.71 3.39 -0.80
CA LEU A 197 13.84 3.46 0.37
C LEU A 197 14.16 2.39 1.41
N SER A 198 13.86 2.71 2.66
CA SER A 198 13.90 1.84 3.84
C SER A 198 12.84 0.71 3.79
N GLN A 199 12.79 -0.14 4.83
CA GLN A 199 11.72 -1.13 5.00
C GLN A 199 10.35 -0.46 5.16
N LEU A 200 10.25 0.63 5.92
CA LEU A 200 9.03 1.45 6.02
C LEU A 200 8.61 1.98 4.65
N GLY A 201 9.54 2.51 3.87
CA GLY A 201 9.23 3.01 2.51
C GLY A 201 8.75 1.92 1.57
N GLN A 202 9.26 0.69 1.69
CA GLN A 202 8.76 -0.47 0.95
C GLN A 202 7.33 -0.84 1.34
N TYR A 203 7.03 -0.87 2.65
CA TYR A 203 5.67 -1.09 3.14
C TYR A 203 4.70 -0.03 2.60
N ILE A 204 5.07 1.25 2.68
CA ILE A 204 4.25 2.35 2.15
C ILE A 204 3.96 2.17 0.65
N TYR A 205 4.95 1.73 -0.13
CA TYR A 205 4.76 1.45 -1.56
C TYR A 205 3.89 0.22 -1.81
N PHE A 206 4.11 -0.86 -1.06
CA PHE A 206 3.32 -2.08 -1.18
C PHE A 206 1.84 -1.83 -0.82
N ASP A 207 1.57 -1.16 0.29
CA ASP A 207 0.23 -0.76 0.71
C ASP A 207 -0.44 0.20 -0.31
N ALA A 208 0.34 1.08 -0.94
CA ALA A 208 -0.19 1.96 -1.99
C ALA A 208 -0.55 1.19 -3.26
N LEU A 209 0.23 0.18 -3.65
CA LEU A 209 -0.07 -0.67 -4.80
C LEU A 209 -1.35 -1.47 -4.58
N VAL A 210 -1.50 -2.09 -3.41
CA VAL A 210 -2.73 -2.82 -3.05
C VAL A 210 -3.96 -1.90 -3.07
N LYS A 211 -3.87 -0.68 -2.51
CA LYS A 211 -5.03 0.24 -2.45
C LYS A 211 -5.33 0.91 -3.78
N HIS A 212 -4.32 1.36 -4.54
CA HIS A 212 -4.49 2.22 -5.70
C HIS A 212 -4.20 1.50 -7.04
N GLY A 213 -3.74 0.26 -7.00
CA GLY A 213 -3.33 -0.52 -8.16
C GLY A 213 -2.00 -0.07 -8.78
N PRO A 214 -1.37 -0.97 -9.56
CA PRO A 214 -0.15 -0.69 -10.30
C PRO A 214 -0.40 0.24 -11.49
N GLY A 215 0.70 0.69 -12.13
CA GLY A 215 0.62 1.47 -13.36
C GLY A 215 0.50 2.97 -13.14
N LYS A 216 -0.14 3.64 -14.09
CA LYS A 216 -0.33 5.08 -14.10
C LYS A 216 -1.58 5.44 -14.92
N SER A 217 -2.57 6.07 -14.29
CA SER A 217 -3.82 6.44 -14.93
C SER A 217 -3.68 7.67 -15.84
N ASN A 218 -2.72 8.57 -15.51
CA ASN A 218 -2.59 9.90 -16.09
C ASN A 218 -3.84 10.78 -15.93
N SER A 219 -4.72 10.44 -14.98
CA SER A 219 -5.92 11.22 -14.67
C SER A 219 -5.58 12.49 -13.91
N ASN A 220 -6.37 13.54 -14.14
CA ASN A 220 -6.35 14.76 -13.32
C ASN A 220 -7.25 14.63 -12.09
N ASN A 221 -8.17 13.65 -12.05
CA ASN A 221 -8.98 13.38 -10.88
C ASN A 221 -8.18 12.57 -9.85
N PRO A 222 -8.02 13.07 -8.60
CA PRO A 222 -7.28 12.35 -7.56
C PRO A 222 -7.82 10.95 -7.25
N GLU A 223 -9.12 10.72 -7.36
CA GLU A 223 -9.76 9.42 -7.15
C GLU A 223 -9.18 8.33 -8.04
N ASP A 224 -8.82 8.68 -9.29
CA ASP A 224 -8.30 7.73 -10.28
C ASP A 224 -6.79 7.49 -10.17
N TRP A 225 -6.07 8.14 -9.23
CA TRP A 225 -4.61 8.02 -9.20
C TRP A 225 -4.17 6.63 -8.77
N SER A 226 -3.44 5.96 -9.66
CA SER A 226 -2.72 4.74 -9.35
C SER A 226 -1.34 5.03 -8.77
N PHE A 227 -0.62 3.99 -8.35
CA PHE A 227 0.71 4.10 -7.74
C PHE A 227 1.69 4.97 -8.55
N GLY A 228 1.70 4.82 -9.88
CA GLY A 228 2.60 5.60 -10.75
C GLY A 228 2.28 7.09 -10.76
N ASP A 229 1.00 7.48 -10.63
CA ASP A 229 0.59 8.88 -10.51
C ASP A 229 1.03 9.46 -9.17
N LEU A 230 0.73 8.75 -8.08
CA LEU A 230 1.12 9.13 -6.71
C LEU A 230 2.64 9.36 -6.61
N ARG A 231 3.42 8.39 -7.13
CA ARG A 231 4.89 8.47 -7.13
C ARG A 231 5.40 9.63 -7.99
N SER A 232 4.83 9.85 -9.17
CA SER A 232 5.23 10.95 -10.05
C SER A 232 4.96 12.31 -9.42
N ARG A 233 3.81 12.47 -8.76
CA ARG A 233 3.41 13.70 -8.06
C ARG A 233 4.27 13.96 -6.83
N ALA A 234 4.57 12.93 -6.03
CA ALA A 234 5.48 13.05 -4.90
C ALA A 234 6.89 13.48 -5.34
N LYS A 235 7.42 12.89 -6.43
CA LYS A 235 8.72 13.25 -7.01
C LYS A 235 8.78 14.66 -7.60
N ALA A 236 7.66 15.23 -7.99
CA ALA A 236 7.60 16.62 -8.40
C ALA A 236 7.72 17.60 -7.22
N LYS A 237 7.36 17.15 -6.00
CA LYS A 237 7.41 17.96 -4.76
C LYS A 237 8.70 17.75 -3.95
N ALA A 238 9.26 16.54 -3.99
CA ALA A 238 10.45 16.18 -3.21
C ALA A 238 11.34 15.17 -3.96
N LYS A 239 12.66 15.28 -3.79
CA LYS A 239 13.63 14.32 -4.31
C LYS A 239 13.58 13.03 -3.49
N THR A 240 13.71 11.88 -4.16
CA THR A 240 13.92 10.60 -3.47
C THR A 240 15.34 10.53 -2.87
N PRO A 241 15.61 9.62 -1.90
CA PRO A 241 16.97 9.38 -1.41
C PRO A 241 17.98 9.08 -2.51
N ALA A 242 17.59 8.31 -3.54
CA ALA A 242 18.43 8.04 -4.71
C ALA A 242 18.81 9.31 -5.51
N GLN A 243 18.04 10.39 -5.36
CA GLN A 243 18.30 11.70 -5.96
C GLN A 243 18.97 12.68 -4.98
N GLY A 244 19.40 12.19 -3.82
CA GLY A 244 20.00 12.99 -2.76
C GLY A 244 18.98 13.76 -1.91
N GLY A 245 17.71 13.36 -1.93
CA GLY A 245 16.66 13.87 -1.06
C GLY A 245 16.64 13.19 0.31
N ASP A 246 15.84 13.75 1.19
CA ASP A 246 15.54 13.18 2.50
C ASP A 246 14.34 12.22 2.38
N GLU A 247 14.46 11.02 2.97
CA GLU A 247 13.43 9.97 2.83
C GLU A 247 12.12 10.37 3.51
N SER A 248 12.19 10.95 4.72
CA SER A 248 11.01 11.40 5.45
C SER A 248 10.23 12.46 4.65
N THR A 249 10.95 13.45 4.11
CA THR A 249 10.36 14.49 3.27
C THR A 249 9.69 13.90 2.04
N TYR A 250 10.34 12.96 1.36
CA TYR A 250 9.79 12.33 0.16
C TYR A 250 8.54 11.50 0.48
N LEU A 251 8.63 10.62 1.50
CA LEU A 251 7.52 9.73 1.86
C LEU A 251 6.33 10.50 2.43
N ASN A 252 6.54 11.57 3.21
CA ASN A 252 5.44 12.44 3.64
C ASN A 252 4.72 13.09 2.45
N ASN A 253 5.45 13.51 1.40
CA ASN A 253 4.81 13.98 0.17
C ASN A 253 4.06 12.87 -0.56
N PHE A 254 4.58 11.64 -0.58
CA PHE A 254 3.91 10.49 -1.19
C PHE A 254 2.61 10.14 -0.45
N VAL A 255 2.65 10.04 0.88
CA VAL A 255 1.47 9.81 1.73
C VAL A 255 0.47 10.95 1.58
N GLY A 256 0.94 12.21 1.47
CA GLY A 256 0.09 13.37 1.19
C GLY A 256 -0.71 13.24 -0.13
N GLN A 257 -0.09 12.70 -1.21
CA GLN A 257 -0.84 12.44 -2.44
C GLN A 257 -1.90 11.34 -2.25
N ARG A 258 -1.64 10.37 -1.38
CA ARG A 258 -2.63 9.34 -1.02
C ARG A 258 -3.80 9.91 -0.23
N TYR A 259 -3.55 10.88 0.68
CA TYR A 259 -4.63 11.63 1.34
C TYR A 259 -5.50 12.38 0.33
N ASP A 260 -4.89 13.02 -0.68
CA ASP A 260 -5.64 13.72 -1.73
C ASP A 260 -6.53 12.74 -2.51
N SER A 261 -6.01 11.53 -2.82
CA SER A 261 -6.73 10.49 -3.57
C SER A 261 -7.89 9.90 -2.76
N ILE A 262 -7.62 9.40 -1.54
CA ILE A 262 -8.62 8.78 -0.67
C ILE A 262 -9.66 9.83 -0.21
N GLY A 263 -9.23 11.05 0.08
CA GLY A 263 -10.13 12.13 0.46
C GLY A 263 -11.09 12.52 -0.67
N LYS A 264 -10.65 12.47 -1.93
CA LYS A 264 -11.53 12.69 -3.08
C LYS A 264 -12.51 11.54 -3.28
N GLU A 265 -12.03 10.28 -3.16
CA GLU A 265 -12.86 9.08 -3.18
C GLU A 265 -13.99 9.15 -2.14
N ASN A 266 -13.66 9.53 -0.89
CA ASN A 266 -14.64 9.68 0.18
C ASN A 266 -15.61 10.85 -0.05
N ALA A 267 -15.11 11.98 -0.56
CA ALA A 267 -15.96 13.13 -0.85
C ALA A 267 -16.99 12.85 -1.95
N ASP A 268 -16.61 12.01 -2.92
CA ASP A 268 -17.50 11.58 -4.00
C ASP A 268 -18.44 10.45 -3.57
N ASN A 269 -18.10 9.75 -2.47
CA ASN A 269 -18.86 8.62 -1.91
C ASN A 269 -18.99 8.74 -0.38
N PRO A 270 -19.82 9.68 0.14
CA PRO A 270 -19.92 9.94 1.57
C PRO A 270 -20.35 8.73 2.43
N ASP A 271 -21.08 7.78 1.84
CA ASP A 271 -21.49 6.53 2.51
C ASP A 271 -20.30 5.61 2.83
N MET A 272 -19.13 5.93 2.32
CA MET A 272 -17.88 5.19 2.50
C MET A 272 -16.91 5.85 3.45
N ASP A 273 -17.20 7.08 3.87
CA ASP A 273 -16.45 7.76 4.93
C ASP A 273 -16.77 7.07 6.26
N SER A 274 -16.02 6.00 6.53
CA SER A 274 -16.10 5.27 7.78
C SER A 274 -14.99 5.72 8.74
N ASP A 275 -15.26 5.58 10.04
CA ASP A 275 -14.21 5.68 11.06
C ASP A 275 -13.05 4.75 10.68
N GLY A 276 -11.87 5.31 10.54
CA GLY A 276 -10.67 4.54 10.22
C GLY A 276 -10.25 4.51 8.75
N THR A 277 -10.98 5.12 7.80
CA THR A 277 -10.59 5.19 6.39
C THR A 277 -9.16 5.69 6.18
N PHE A 278 -8.72 6.64 7.00
CA PHE A 278 -7.37 7.20 6.94
C PHE A 278 -6.36 6.53 7.89
N ASP A 279 -6.75 5.52 8.65
CA ASP A 279 -5.87 4.93 9.67
C ASP A 279 -4.60 4.34 9.05
N ARG A 280 -4.67 3.74 7.86
CA ARG A 280 -3.50 3.27 7.13
C ARG A 280 -2.48 4.39 6.83
N LEU A 281 -2.96 5.60 6.51
CA LEU A 281 -2.10 6.75 6.25
C LEU A 281 -1.59 7.39 7.55
N LYS A 282 -2.41 7.44 8.60
CA LYS A 282 -2.01 7.91 9.93
C LYS A 282 -0.89 7.05 10.50
N PHE A 283 -1.05 5.72 10.45
CA PHE A 283 0.00 4.79 10.88
C PHE A 283 1.32 5.05 10.12
N GLN A 284 1.26 5.20 8.80
CA GLN A 284 2.44 5.49 8.01
C GLN A 284 3.11 6.83 8.41
N GLN A 285 2.32 7.86 8.67
CA GLN A 285 2.83 9.15 9.14
C GLN A 285 3.42 9.06 10.55
N GLU A 286 2.81 8.29 11.44
CA GLU A 286 3.32 8.06 12.80
C GLU A 286 4.68 7.35 12.76
N GLU A 287 4.84 6.32 11.94
CA GLU A 287 6.12 5.62 11.78
C GLU A 287 7.19 6.51 11.13
N LEU A 288 6.81 7.34 10.15
CA LEU A 288 7.70 8.36 9.58
C LEU A 288 8.13 9.40 10.63
N ALA A 289 7.22 9.83 11.51
CA ALA A 289 7.53 10.78 12.57
C ALA A 289 8.44 10.18 13.68
N LYS A 290 8.32 8.88 13.93
CA LYS A 290 9.20 8.11 14.84
C LYS A 290 10.54 7.77 14.20
N GLU A 291 10.72 7.99 12.89
CA GLU A 291 11.87 7.52 12.10
C GLU A 291 12.09 6.00 12.24
N ASP A 292 11.00 5.22 12.35
CA ASP A 292 11.09 3.76 12.44
C ASP A 292 11.24 3.12 11.05
N TRP A 293 12.42 3.34 10.48
CA TRP A 293 12.76 2.91 9.12
C TRP A 293 12.73 1.38 8.92
N ASP A 294 12.83 0.63 10.00
CA ASP A 294 12.92 -0.83 10.00
C ASP A 294 11.61 -1.52 10.39
N LEU A 295 10.52 -0.77 10.66
CA LEU A 295 9.24 -1.30 11.15
C LEU A 295 9.45 -2.22 12.37
N LYS A 296 10.08 -1.69 13.42
CA LYS A 296 10.47 -2.45 14.62
C LYS A 296 9.28 -2.94 15.40
N LEU A 297 9.31 -4.21 15.73
CA LEU A 297 8.29 -4.82 16.58
C LEU A 297 8.57 -4.55 18.08
N PRO A 298 7.51 -4.40 18.91
CA PRO A 298 6.11 -4.45 18.53
C PRO A 298 5.65 -3.17 17.84
N LEU A 299 4.75 -3.30 16.84
CA LEU A 299 4.04 -2.18 16.25
C LEU A 299 2.67 -2.06 16.93
N ASP A 300 2.38 -0.90 17.49
CA ASP A 300 1.13 -0.58 18.19
C ASP A 300 0.40 0.50 17.37
N PHE A 301 -0.76 0.18 16.81
CA PHE A 301 -1.44 1.03 15.83
C PHE A 301 -2.95 0.81 15.76
N HIS A 302 -3.64 1.74 15.12
CA HIS A 302 -5.03 1.61 14.72
C HIS A 302 -5.14 1.38 13.22
N MET A 303 -6.10 0.53 12.83
CA MET A 303 -6.43 0.26 11.43
C MET A 303 -7.92 -0.05 11.32
N ASN A 304 -8.63 0.65 10.42
CA ASN A 304 -10.08 0.49 10.26
C ASN A 304 -10.85 0.64 11.57
N GLY A 305 -10.48 1.63 12.40
CA GLY A 305 -11.09 1.89 13.70
C GLY A 305 -10.78 0.86 14.80
N LYS A 306 -9.94 -0.16 14.51
CA LYS A 306 -9.54 -1.16 15.50
C LYS A 306 -8.09 -0.97 15.93
N HIS A 307 -7.82 -1.29 17.20
CA HIS A 307 -6.48 -1.29 17.78
C HIS A 307 -5.79 -2.63 17.56
N PHE A 308 -4.54 -2.61 17.13
CA PHE A 308 -3.69 -3.77 16.90
C PHE A 308 -2.33 -3.61 17.55
N ILE A 309 -1.77 -4.73 17.97
CA ILE A 309 -0.37 -4.84 18.39
C ILE A 309 0.24 -6.01 17.61
N LEU A 310 1.13 -5.72 16.65
CA LEU A 310 1.88 -6.75 15.94
C LEU A 310 3.18 -7.03 16.66
N THR A 311 3.36 -8.26 17.13
CA THR A 311 4.53 -8.68 17.90
C THR A 311 5.43 -9.65 17.12
N GLN A 312 6.69 -9.84 17.58
CA GLN A 312 7.59 -10.82 16.99
C GLN A 312 7.05 -12.26 17.15
N ASP A 313 6.39 -12.56 18.28
CA ASP A 313 5.80 -13.88 18.49
C ASP A 313 4.69 -14.19 17.49
N MET A 314 3.87 -13.18 17.12
CA MET A 314 2.89 -13.32 16.05
C MET A 314 3.55 -13.57 14.70
N ILE A 315 4.58 -12.80 14.34
CA ILE A 315 5.36 -12.99 13.10
C ILE A 315 5.96 -14.41 13.03
N ASN A 316 6.49 -14.90 14.15
CA ASN A 316 7.04 -16.25 14.23
C ASN A 316 5.95 -17.34 14.10
N GLY A 317 4.72 -17.05 14.54
CA GLY A 317 3.56 -17.95 14.45
C GLY A 317 2.86 -17.95 13.10
N PHE A 318 3.07 -16.93 12.25
CA PHE A 318 2.45 -16.88 10.93
C PHE A 318 3.08 -17.90 9.96
N SER A 319 2.26 -18.45 9.08
CA SER A 319 2.64 -19.49 8.14
C SER A 319 3.71 -19.01 7.15
N ASP A 320 4.90 -19.62 7.20
CA ASP A 320 5.94 -19.41 6.21
C ASP A 320 5.54 -19.96 4.84
N LYS A 321 4.78 -21.07 4.84
CA LYS A 321 4.33 -21.75 3.63
C LYS A 321 3.47 -20.85 2.75
N ASP A 322 2.61 -20.03 3.36
CA ASP A 322 1.69 -19.17 2.63
C ASP A 322 2.44 -18.13 1.77
N LEU A 323 3.54 -17.61 2.26
CA LEU A 323 4.34 -16.61 1.54
C LEU A 323 5.54 -17.20 0.78
N ALA A 324 5.75 -18.53 0.83
CA ALA A 324 6.91 -19.17 0.21
C ALA A 324 6.91 -19.05 -1.32
N SER A 325 5.73 -19.04 -1.95
CA SER A 325 5.58 -18.90 -3.40
C SER A 325 5.87 -17.50 -3.93
N LEU A 326 6.10 -16.53 -3.03
CA LEU A 326 6.52 -15.17 -3.39
C LEU A 326 8.05 -15.02 -3.56
N ASN A 327 8.82 -16.07 -3.37
CA ASN A 327 10.28 -16.08 -3.56
C ASN A 327 10.69 -16.00 -5.03
#